data_9356ce762e0b3c5cff531b2cf9061575
#
_entry.id   9356ce762e0b3c5cff531b2cf9061575
#
_cell.length_a   1.000
_cell.length_b   1.000
_cell.length_c   1.000
_cell.angle_alpha   90.00
_cell.angle_beta   90.00
_cell.angle_gamma   90.00
#
_symmetry.space_group_name_H-M   'P 1'
#
loop_
_entity.id
_entity.type
_entity.pdbx_description
1 polymer ?
#
loop_
_entity_poly.entity_id
_entity_poly.type
_entity_poly.pdbx_seq_one_letter_code
_entity_poly.pdbx_strand_id
1 'polypeptide(L)'
;MILMVLVVICYTITSLNDKYAVSKAGMNGSQMTFFMAAATSFFMIFTLPFLDRTFEITPLSFVFIFLLLISKLLEFQMSARILVEMSAFELKAWLGICMFMSYFTDIILGNATFTALKILCVAITAAGLIMIAKTGKKNVNYKKIVVPLILYLLSRYGYGIAVTWINKVGCISSDMALFAALIILAVILFPKSDIISLAKRKPKEVSIVALAKIPNVLGLILENAVIAISLTNDSFIQPMILITILIIGMFQKTERPTGWNLAGSIICAVGILGFQFAGLV
;
A
#
# COMPACT_ATOMS: atom_id res chain seq x y z
N MET A 1 -1.03 -3.30 -19.16
CA MET A 1 0.31 -2.71 -18.93
C MET A 1 0.25 -1.21 -18.60
N ILE A 2 -0.39 -0.37 -19.42
CA ILE A 2 -0.47 1.10 -19.17
C ILE A 2 -1.08 1.43 -17.80
N LEU A 3 -2.20 0.80 -17.43
CA LEU A 3 -2.85 0.99 -16.12
C LEU A 3 -1.88 0.73 -14.95
N MET A 4 -1.09 -0.33 -15.01
CA MET A 4 -0.11 -0.67 -13.95
C MET A 4 0.98 0.40 -13.83
N VAL A 5 1.48 0.93 -14.94
CA VAL A 5 2.48 2.01 -14.92
C VAL A 5 1.91 3.27 -14.26
N LEU A 6 0.66 3.62 -14.57
CA LEU A 6 -0.02 4.76 -13.93
C LEU A 6 -0.20 4.55 -12.43
N VAL A 7 -0.60 3.35 -11.99
CA VAL A 7 -0.70 3.00 -10.56
C VAL A 7 0.66 3.16 -9.88
N VAL A 8 1.74 2.67 -10.51
CA VAL A 8 3.11 2.77 -9.97
C VAL A 8 3.51 4.23 -9.77
N ILE A 9 3.26 5.10 -10.75
CA ILE A 9 3.56 6.54 -10.64
C ILE A 9 2.77 7.15 -9.49
N CYS A 10 1.45 6.91 -9.45
CA CYS A 10 0.56 7.44 -8.42
C CYS A 10 1.00 7.00 -7.01
N TYR A 11 1.27 5.73 -6.80
CA TYR A 11 1.67 5.21 -5.50
C TYR A 11 3.11 5.53 -5.11
N THR A 12 4.00 5.76 -6.07
CA THR A 12 5.34 6.27 -5.77
C THR A 12 5.24 7.68 -5.17
N ILE A 13 4.47 8.58 -5.80
CA ILE A 13 4.24 9.94 -5.29
C ILE A 13 3.59 9.88 -3.90
N THR A 14 2.56 9.05 -3.73
CA THR A 14 1.87 8.87 -2.44
C THR A 14 2.82 8.37 -1.36
N SER A 15 3.64 7.36 -1.64
CA SER A 15 4.56 6.76 -0.66
C SER A 15 5.62 7.75 -0.17
N LEU A 16 6.14 8.59 -1.07
CA LEU A 16 7.08 9.65 -0.70
C LEU A 16 6.39 10.75 0.12
N ASN A 17 5.15 11.11 -0.24
CA ASN A 17 4.36 12.07 0.52
C ASN A 17 3.96 11.55 1.91
N ASP A 18 3.65 10.28 2.06
CA ASP A 18 3.34 9.67 3.35
C ASP A 18 4.57 9.74 4.29
N LYS A 19 5.76 9.50 3.75
CA LYS A 19 7.00 9.73 4.50
C LYS A 19 7.20 11.20 4.88
N TYR A 20 6.91 12.13 3.96
CA TYR A 20 6.95 13.58 4.23
C TYR A 20 5.94 13.96 5.34
N ALA A 21 4.72 13.44 5.30
CA ALA A 21 3.69 13.71 6.31
C ALA A 21 4.16 13.35 7.72
N VAL A 22 4.79 12.18 7.88
CA VAL A 22 5.31 11.74 9.18
C VAL A 22 6.58 12.51 9.56
N SER A 23 7.56 12.64 8.65
CA SER A 23 8.89 13.15 8.97
C SER A 23 8.99 14.69 9.05
N LYS A 24 8.28 15.42 8.18
CA LYS A 24 8.34 16.90 8.07
C LYS A 24 7.11 17.57 8.62
N ALA A 25 5.90 17.11 8.26
CA ALA A 25 4.69 17.67 8.84
C ALA A 25 4.52 17.25 10.31
N GLY A 26 5.16 16.15 10.74
CA GLY A 26 5.11 15.66 12.12
C GLY A 26 3.73 15.11 12.49
N MET A 27 3.00 14.57 11.52
CA MET A 27 1.69 13.95 11.75
C MET A 27 1.84 12.67 12.55
N ASN A 28 1.00 12.52 13.59
CA ASN A 28 0.88 11.26 14.30
C ASN A 28 0.01 10.25 13.51
N GLY A 29 -0.03 8.98 13.98
CA GLY A 29 -0.77 7.93 13.29
C GLY A 29 -2.25 8.23 13.08
N SER A 30 -2.93 8.83 14.07
CA SER A 30 -4.35 9.18 13.95
C SER A 30 -4.60 10.32 12.97
N GLN A 31 -3.74 11.34 12.99
CA GLN A 31 -3.79 12.47 12.05
C GLN A 31 -3.56 11.99 10.62
N MET A 32 -2.52 11.17 10.41
CA MET A 32 -2.21 10.62 9.09
C MET A 32 -3.36 9.75 8.58
N THR A 33 -3.90 8.84 9.40
CA THR A 33 -5.02 7.97 9.01
C THR A 33 -6.27 8.78 8.67
N PHE A 34 -6.60 9.79 9.49
CA PHE A 34 -7.70 10.70 9.19
C PHE A 34 -7.51 11.41 7.85
N PHE A 35 -6.31 11.96 7.61
CA PHE A 35 -6.00 12.65 6.35
C PHE A 35 -6.08 11.74 5.14
N MET A 36 -5.54 10.52 5.28
CA MET A 36 -5.62 9.51 4.22
C MET A 36 -7.08 9.18 3.90
N ALA A 37 -7.93 9.02 4.92
CA ALA A 37 -9.34 8.72 4.71
C ALA A 37 -10.12 9.94 4.17
N ALA A 38 -10.04 11.08 4.84
CA ALA A 38 -10.83 12.28 4.54
C ALA A 38 -10.46 12.91 3.20
N ALA A 39 -9.17 13.14 2.93
CA ALA A 39 -8.75 13.74 1.67
C ALA A 39 -8.95 12.78 0.50
N THR A 40 -8.71 11.48 0.68
CA THR A 40 -8.96 10.49 -0.37
C THR A 40 -10.46 10.42 -0.71
N SER A 41 -11.35 10.29 0.30
CA SER A 41 -12.80 10.26 0.05
C SER A 41 -13.31 11.57 -0.57
N PHE A 42 -12.79 12.72 -0.12
CA PHE A 42 -13.13 14.02 -0.72
C PHE A 42 -12.80 14.05 -2.21
N PHE A 43 -11.59 13.67 -2.61
CA PHE A 43 -11.22 13.66 -4.03
C PHE A 43 -11.92 12.55 -4.82
N MET A 44 -12.30 11.43 -4.19
CA MET A 44 -13.12 10.40 -4.84
C MET A 44 -14.50 10.92 -5.27
N ILE A 45 -15.09 11.90 -4.58
CA ILE A 45 -16.37 12.50 -4.98
C ILE A 45 -16.32 12.98 -6.44
N PHE A 46 -15.21 13.55 -6.88
CA PHE A 46 -15.05 14.05 -8.24
C PHE A 46 -14.89 12.93 -9.28
N THR A 47 -14.49 11.74 -8.86
CA THR A 47 -14.31 10.58 -9.75
C THR A 47 -15.55 9.68 -9.80
N LEU A 48 -16.41 9.70 -8.79
CA LEU A 48 -17.63 8.88 -8.71
C LEU A 48 -18.55 8.98 -9.94
N PRO A 49 -18.71 10.16 -10.61
CA PRO A 49 -19.52 10.24 -11.82
C PRO A 49 -19.05 9.34 -12.96
N PHE A 50 -17.77 8.95 -12.97
CA PHE A 50 -17.11 8.18 -14.03
C PHE A 50 -16.91 6.71 -13.67
N LEU A 51 -17.29 6.30 -12.44
CA LEU A 51 -17.08 4.95 -11.92
C LEU A 51 -18.39 4.16 -11.89
N ASP A 52 -18.26 2.85 -11.79
CA ASP A 52 -19.41 1.98 -11.51
C ASP A 52 -19.98 2.30 -10.12
N ARG A 53 -21.29 2.61 -10.07
CA ARG A 53 -22.02 3.00 -8.87
C ARG A 53 -22.95 1.91 -8.36
N THR A 54 -22.70 0.67 -8.76
CA THR A 54 -23.51 -0.45 -8.28
C THR A 54 -23.46 -0.48 -6.75
N PHE A 55 -24.62 -0.36 -6.12
CA PHE A 55 -24.78 -0.42 -4.68
C PHE A 55 -26.15 -1.01 -4.36
N GLU A 56 -26.19 -2.27 -4.02
CA GLU A 56 -27.38 -2.93 -3.50
C GLU A 56 -27.37 -2.92 -1.97
N ILE A 57 -28.47 -2.54 -1.36
CA ILE A 57 -28.61 -2.53 0.10
C ILE A 57 -28.84 -3.96 0.59
N THR A 58 -27.76 -4.72 0.72
CA THR A 58 -27.78 -6.10 1.20
C THR A 58 -26.88 -6.23 2.44
N PRO A 59 -27.12 -7.19 3.34
CA PRO A 59 -26.21 -7.45 4.46
C PRO A 59 -24.76 -7.67 4.02
N LEU A 60 -24.57 -8.28 2.85
CA LEU A 60 -23.26 -8.60 2.30
C LEU A 60 -22.50 -7.34 1.87
N SER A 61 -23.19 -6.34 1.32
CA SER A 61 -22.59 -5.04 0.98
C SER A 61 -22.02 -4.35 2.23
N PHE A 62 -22.73 -4.40 3.35
CA PHE A 62 -22.22 -3.86 4.62
C PHE A 62 -21.03 -4.64 5.16
N VAL A 63 -21.02 -5.98 5.01
CA VAL A 63 -19.84 -6.81 5.37
C VAL A 63 -18.63 -6.40 4.56
N PHE A 64 -18.78 -6.19 3.25
CA PHE A 64 -17.67 -5.75 2.39
C PHE A 64 -17.15 -4.35 2.76
N ILE A 65 -18.04 -3.38 3.00
CA ILE A 65 -17.64 -2.05 3.49
C ILE A 65 -16.87 -2.17 4.79
N PHE A 66 -17.32 -3.00 5.73
CA PHE A 66 -16.67 -3.22 7.02
C PHE A 66 -15.27 -3.87 6.87
N LEU A 67 -15.14 -4.86 5.99
CA LEU A 67 -13.84 -5.48 5.69
C LEU A 67 -12.84 -4.48 5.10
N LEU A 68 -13.29 -3.64 4.14
CA LEU A 68 -12.45 -2.59 3.58
C LEU A 68 -12.11 -1.52 4.62
N LEU A 69 -13.06 -1.14 5.49
CA LEU A 69 -12.83 -0.19 6.57
C LEU A 69 -11.74 -0.68 7.52
N ILE A 70 -11.82 -1.92 8.00
CA ILE A 70 -10.80 -2.51 8.88
C ILE A 70 -9.45 -2.58 8.16
N SER A 71 -9.43 -3.05 6.92
CA SER A 71 -8.20 -3.15 6.13
C SER A 71 -7.54 -1.79 5.98
N LYS A 72 -8.29 -0.75 5.61
CA LYS A 72 -7.73 0.62 5.45
C LYS A 72 -7.36 1.27 6.77
N LEU A 73 -8.12 1.04 7.85
CA LEU A 73 -7.76 1.51 9.19
C LEU A 73 -6.40 0.94 9.62
N LEU A 74 -6.23 -0.38 9.51
CA LEU A 74 -4.99 -1.05 9.88
C LEU A 74 -3.84 -0.62 8.96
N GLU A 75 -4.05 -0.60 7.65
CA GLU A 75 -3.07 -0.16 6.67
C GLU A 75 -2.52 1.24 7.01
N PHE A 76 -3.40 2.22 7.19
CA PHE A 76 -2.99 3.60 7.40
C PHE A 76 -2.34 3.82 8.76
N GLN A 77 -2.90 3.28 9.85
CA GLN A 77 -2.32 3.42 11.17
C GLN A 77 -0.97 2.71 11.30
N MET A 78 -0.86 1.51 10.75
CA MET A 78 0.39 0.74 10.86
C MET A 78 1.46 1.35 9.97
N SER A 79 1.14 1.77 8.74
CA SER A 79 2.12 2.44 7.86
C SER A 79 2.67 3.72 8.50
N ALA A 80 1.82 4.53 9.14
CA ALA A 80 2.27 5.72 9.85
C ALA A 80 3.27 5.41 10.96
N ARG A 81 3.00 4.37 11.78
CA ARG A 81 3.91 3.92 12.84
C ARG A 81 5.23 3.40 12.30
N ILE A 82 5.19 2.63 11.22
CA ILE A 82 6.36 2.03 10.60
C ILE A 82 7.24 3.11 9.96
N LEU A 83 6.64 4.09 9.26
CA LEU A 83 7.36 5.17 8.57
C LEU A 83 8.10 6.13 9.53
N VAL A 84 7.81 6.13 10.82
CA VAL A 84 8.63 6.83 11.83
C VAL A 84 10.02 6.20 11.91
N GLU A 85 10.10 4.87 11.90
CA GLU A 85 11.32 4.11 12.18
C GLU A 85 12.09 3.72 10.90
N MET A 86 11.39 3.52 9.76
CA MET A 86 12.00 3.09 8.49
C MET A 86 11.67 4.00 7.31
N SER A 87 12.40 3.85 6.22
CA SER A 87 12.17 4.57 4.97
C SER A 87 10.94 4.04 4.22
N ALA A 88 10.40 4.86 3.31
CA ALA A 88 9.34 4.40 2.40
C ALA A 88 9.80 3.23 1.53
N PHE A 89 11.08 3.22 1.13
CA PHE A 89 11.67 2.14 0.37
C PHE A 89 11.68 0.81 1.13
N GLU A 90 12.19 0.80 2.38
CA GLU A 90 12.20 -0.40 3.23
C GLU A 90 10.80 -0.96 3.45
N LEU A 91 9.80 -0.08 3.70
CA LEU A 91 8.41 -0.50 3.84
C LEU A 91 7.88 -1.17 2.57
N LYS A 92 8.22 -0.63 1.38
CA LYS A 92 7.79 -1.23 0.11
C LYS A 92 8.50 -2.55 -0.19
N ALA A 93 9.75 -2.73 0.23
CA ALA A 93 10.45 -4.00 0.14
C ALA A 93 9.72 -5.10 0.95
N TRP A 94 9.28 -4.79 2.17
CA TRP A 94 8.50 -5.72 2.99
C TRP A 94 7.15 -6.10 2.37
N LEU A 95 6.52 -5.20 1.59
CA LEU A 95 5.30 -5.53 0.85
C LEU A 95 5.49 -6.63 -0.21
N GLY A 96 6.72 -6.86 -0.66
CA GLY A 96 7.03 -8.00 -1.52
C GLY A 96 6.61 -9.36 -0.93
N ILE A 97 6.49 -9.47 0.39
CA ILE A 97 5.98 -10.67 1.06
C ILE A 97 4.52 -10.96 0.68
N CYS A 98 3.71 -9.92 0.46
CA CYS A 98 2.31 -10.11 0.06
C CYS A 98 2.18 -10.88 -1.26
N MET A 99 3.13 -10.73 -2.19
CA MET A 99 3.16 -11.50 -3.44
C MET A 99 3.28 -13.00 -3.17
N PHE A 100 4.15 -13.36 -2.24
CA PHE A 100 4.35 -14.76 -1.88
C PHE A 100 3.12 -15.32 -1.17
N MET A 101 2.49 -14.54 -0.29
CA MET A 101 1.22 -14.92 0.34
C MET A 101 0.14 -15.19 -0.72
N SER A 102 0.01 -14.31 -1.71
CA SER A 102 -0.92 -14.50 -2.83
C SER A 102 -0.61 -15.76 -3.63
N TYR A 103 0.66 -16.01 -3.94
CA TYR A 103 1.08 -17.21 -4.67
C TYR A 103 0.79 -18.51 -3.90
N PHE A 104 1.10 -18.56 -2.59
CA PHE A 104 0.77 -19.73 -1.78
C PHE A 104 -0.74 -19.94 -1.66
N THR A 105 -1.51 -18.87 -1.57
CA THR A 105 -2.98 -18.97 -1.59
C THR A 105 -3.49 -19.52 -2.91
N ASP A 106 -2.95 -19.05 -4.04
CA ASP A 106 -3.32 -19.58 -5.36
C ASP A 106 -2.95 -21.05 -5.52
N ILE A 107 -1.83 -21.51 -4.93
CA ILE A 107 -1.50 -22.95 -4.89
C ILE A 107 -2.54 -23.74 -4.08
N ILE A 108 -2.90 -23.27 -2.88
CA ILE A 108 -3.88 -23.91 -2.01
C ILE A 108 -5.26 -23.98 -2.69
N LEU A 109 -5.63 -22.94 -3.43
CA LEU A 109 -6.88 -22.86 -4.17
C LEU A 109 -6.86 -23.60 -5.51
N GLY A 110 -5.72 -24.19 -5.90
CA GLY A 110 -5.56 -24.88 -7.17
C GLY A 110 -5.44 -23.96 -8.40
N ASN A 111 -5.28 -22.66 -8.20
CA ASN A 111 -5.16 -21.68 -9.29
C ASN A 111 -3.72 -21.54 -9.82
N ALA A 112 -2.72 -22.05 -9.11
CA ALA A 112 -1.32 -22.01 -9.51
C ALA A 112 -0.60 -23.31 -9.17
N THR A 113 0.42 -23.66 -9.99
CA THR A 113 1.30 -24.79 -9.72
C THR A 113 2.53 -24.39 -8.93
N PHE A 114 2.99 -25.30 -8.09
CA PHE A 114 4.23 -25.12 -7.33
C PHE A 114 5.43 -25.22 -8.29
N THR A 115 6.26 -24.17 -8.36
CA THR A 115 7.43 -24.13 -9.24
C THR A 115 8.69 -23.87 -8.42
N ALA A 116 9.72 -24.72 -8.58
CA ALA A 116 11.00 -24.58 -7.88
C ALA A 116 11.66 -23.22 -8.14
N LEU A 117 11.53 -22.67 -9.35
CA LEU A 117 12.05 -21.36 -9.72
C LEU A 117 11.41 -20.23 -8.89
N LYS A 118 10.10 -20.27 -8.66
CA LYS A 118 9.40 -19.28 -7.82
C LYS A 118 9.87 -19.34 -6.37
N ILE A 119 10.13 -20.55 -5.83
CA ILE A 119 10.66 -20.70 -4.48
C ILE A 119 12.07 -20.14 -4.37
N LEU A 120 12.92 -20.40 -5.36
CA LEU A 120 14.24 -19.79 -5.41
C LEU A 120 14.15 -18.25 -5.36
N CYS A 121 13.21 -17.66 -6.11
CA CYS A 121 12.97 -16.21 -6.10
C CYS A 121 12.48 -15.73 -4.73
N VAL A 122 11.63 -16.50 -4.02
CA VAL A 122 11.24 -16.23 -2.63
C VAL A 122 12.46 -16.20 -1.71
N ALA A 123 13.34 -17.20 -1.81
CA ALA A 123 14.54 -17.29 -1.01
C ALA A 123 15.49 -16.10 -1.26
N ILE A 124 15.69 -15.72 -2.52
CA ILE A 124 16.48 -14.55 -2.93
C ILE A 124 15.88 -13.27 -2.32
N THR A 125 14.56 -13.09 -2.41
CA THR A 125 13.86 -11.93 -1.82
C THR A 125 14.05 -11.89 -0.31
N ALA A 126 13.87 -13.03 0.37
CA ALA A 126 14.06 -13.13 1.81
C ALA A 126 15.50 -12.78 2.22
N ALA A 127 16.51 -13.25 1.48
CA ALA A 127 17.90 -12.88 1.71
C ALA A 127 18.12 -11.38 1.56
N GLY A 128 17.58 -10.75 0.52
CA GLY A 128 17.63 -9.29 0.33
C GLY A 128 16.98 -8.53 1.48
N LEU A 129 15.81 -8.95 1.95
CA LEU A 129 15.12 -8.35 3.10
C LEU A 129 15.94 -8.47 4.39
N ILE A 130 16.56 -9.63 4.66
CA ILE A 130 17.43 -9.83 5.82
C ILE A 130 18.63 -8.89 5.74
N MET A 131 19.22 -8.69 4.55
CA MET A 131 20.32 -7.74 4.36
C MET A 131 19.88 -6.30 4.65
N ILE A 132 18.71 -5.87 4.15
CA ILE A 132 18.14 -4.55 4.44
C ILE A 132 17.93 -4.39 5.94
N ALA A 133 17.36 -5.40 6.59
CA ALA A 133 17.07 -5.39 8.03
C ALA A 133 18.34 -5.26 8.90
N LYS A 134 19.43 -5.92 8.51
CA LYS A 134 20.68 -5.90 9.27
C LYS A 134 21.53 -4.64 9.07
N THR A 135 21.35 -3.94 7.97
CA THR A 135 22.30 -2.90 7.51
C THR A 135 21.66 -1.52 7.32
N GLY A 136 20.40 -1.34 7.75
CA GLY A 136 19.71 -0.06 7.69
C GLY A 136 20.53 1.08 8.31
N LYS A 137 20.53 2.28 7.69
CA LYS A 137 21.28 3.47 8.15
C LYS A 137 20.90 3.97 9.56
N LYS A 138 19.69 3.67 10.01
CA LYS A 138 19.25 3.82 11.40
C LYS A 138 19.16 2.42 11.99
N ASN A 139 19.55 2.28 13.25
CA ASN A 139 19.21 1.09 14.03
C ASN A 139 17.69 0.98 14.13
N VAL A 140 17.06 0.45 13.08
CA VAL A 140 15.63 0.21 13.05
C VAL A 140 15.30 -0.74 14.20
N ASN A 141 14.49 -0.29 15.13
CA ASN A 141 14.08 -1.12 16.25
C ASN A 141 12.97 -2.09 15.80
N TYR A 142 13.37 -3.19 15.15
CA TYR A 142 12.43 -4.20 14.66
C TYR A 142 11.50 -4.75 15.74
N LYS A 143 11.94 -4.81 17.00
CA LYS A 143 11.07 -5.27 18.12
C LYS A 143 9.83 -4.39 18.29
N LYS A 144 9.95 -3.08 18.00
CA LYS A 144 8.81 -2.15 18.08
C LYS A 144 7.88 -2.19 16.87
N ILE A 145 8.40 -2.54 15.71
CA ILE A 145 7.65 -2.45 14.45
C ILE A 145 7.19 -3.78 13.87
N VAL A 146 7.66 -4.92 14.41
CA VAL A 146 7.31 -6.25 13.88
C VAL A 146 5.81 -6.49 13.87
N VAL A 147 5.10 -6.16 14.96
CA VAL A 147 3.65 -6.32 15.04
C VAL A 147 2.93 -5.34 14.09
N PRO A 148 3.22 -4.02 14.10
CA PRO A 148 2.72 -3.10 13.07
C PRO A 148 2.98 -3.57 11.65
N LEU A 149 4.17 -4.13 11.37
CA LEU A 149 4.53 -4.61 10.03
C LEU A 149 3.69 -5.82 9.61
N ILE A 150 3.52 -6.81 10.47
CA ILE A 150 2.66 -7.96 10.20
C ILE A 150 1.21 -7.52 9.95
N LEU A 151 0.66 -6.65 10.81
CA LEU A 151 -0.69 -6.13 10.64
C LEU A 151 -0.85 -5.33 9.34
N TYR A 152 0.17 -4.56 8.96
CA TYR A 152 0.20 -3.84 7.70
C TYR A 152 0.19 -4.77 6.49
N LEU A 153 1.03 -5.82 6.50
CA LEU A 153 1.08 -6.81 5.43
C LEU A 153 -0.24 -7.57 5.30
N LEU A 154 -0.81 -8.02 6.44
CA LEU A 154 -2.10 -8.70 6.46
C LEU A 154 -3.24 -7.80 5.98
N SER A 155 -3.23 -6.52 6.32
CA SER A 155 -4.27 -5.57 5.88
C SER A 155 -4.20 -5.33 4.37
N ARG A 156 -3.00 -5.19 3.80
CA ARG A 156 -2.80 -5.04 2.35
C ARG A 156 -3.23 -6.28 1.58
N TYR A 157 -2.82 -7.45 2.04
CA TYR A 157 -3.23 -8.72 1.46
C TYR A 157 -4.75 -8.94 1.57
N GLY A 158 -5.32 -8.68 2.75
CA GLY A 158 -6.76 -8.79 3.00
C GLY A 158 -7.59 -7.83 2.14
N TYR A 159 -7.08 -6.63 1.87
CA TYR A 159 -7.70 -5.69 0.94
C TYR A 159 -7.85 -6.30 -0.46
N GLY A 160 -6.78 -6.85 -1.03
CA GLY A 160 -6.83 -7.49 -2.35
C GLY A 160 -7.83 -8.65 -2.42
N ILE A 161 -7.86 -9.51 -1.39
CA ILE A 161 -8.86 -10.58 -1.28
C ILE A 161 -10.28 -10.00 -1.23
N ALA A 162 -10.53 -9.00 -0.39
CA ALA A 162 -11.85 -8.39 -0.24
C ALA A 162 -12.34 -7.80 -1.57
N VAL A 163 -11.49 -7.04 -2.29
CA VAL A 163 -11.82 -6.50 -3.62
C VAL A 163 -12.11 -7.61 -4.62
N THR A 164 -11.33 -8.70 -4.62
CA THR A 164 -11.60 -9.86 -5.49
C THR A 164 -12.98 -10.46 -5.23
N TRP A 165 -13.36 -10.60 -3.95
CA TRP A 165 -14.66 -11.13 -3.57
C TRP A 165 -15.81 -10.17 -3.91
N ILE A 166 -15.64 -8.86 -3.68
CA ILE A 166 -16.60 -7.83 -4.08
C ILE A 166 -16.90 -7.93 -5.57
N ASN A 167 -15.85 -8.01 -6.40
CA ASN A 167 -16.00 -8.11 -7.85
C ASN A 167 -16.65 -9.43 -8.31
N LYS A 168 -16.47 -10.53 -7.57
CA LYS A 168 -17.14 -11.82 -7.86
C LYS A 168 -18.61 -11.80 -7.50
N VAL A 169 -18.99 -11.18 -6.41
CA VAL A 169 -20.36 -11.14 -5.91
C VAL A 169 -21.19 -10.09 -6.65
N GLY A 170 -20.61 -8.92 -6.93
CA GLY A 170 -21.24 -7.86 -7.73
C GLY A 170 -22.36 -7.07 -7.05
N CYS A 171 -22.65 -7.27 -5.75
CA CYS A 171 -23.69 -6.52 -5.05
C CYS A 171 -23.31 -5.07 -4.75
N ILE A 172 -22.03 -4.75 -4.77
CA ILE A 172 -21.48 -3.40 -4.63
C ILE A 172 -20.22 -3.31 -5.48
N SER A 173 -19.96 -2.15 -6.10
CA SER A 173 -18.67 -1.96 -6.78
C SER A 173 -17.56 -1.75 -5.76
N SER A 174 -16.33 -2.20 -6.08
CA SER A 174 -15.18 -2.05 -5.19
C SER A 174 -14.87 -0.60 -4.86
N ASP A 175 -15.09 0.32 -5.80
CA ASP A 175 -14.87 1.75 -5.61
C ASP A 175 -15.92 2.37 -4.69
N MET A 176 -17.20 1.99 -4.82
CA MET A 176 -18.26 2.44 -3.91
C MET A 176 -18.07 1.90 -2.50
N ALA A 177 -17.69 0.63 -2.35
CA ALA A 177 -17.40 0.04 -1.05
C ALA A 177 -16.19 0.74 -0.37
N LEU A 178 -15.14 1.02 -1.14
CA LEU A 178 -13.98 1.77 -0.66
C LEU A 178 -14.33 3.20 -0.26
N PHE A 179 -15.09 3.90 -1.10
CA PHE A 179 -15.55 5.26 -0.82
C PHE A 179 -16.35 5.34 0.49
N ALA A 180 -17.34 4.44 0.66
CA ALA A 180 -18.12 4.35 1.88
C ALA A 180 -17.24 4.06 3.11
N ALA A 181 -16.32 3.10 3.00
CA ALA A 181 -15.39 2.75 4.07
C ALA A 181 -14.51 3.94 4.48
N LEU A 182 -13.99 4.72 3.52
CA LEU A 182 -13.14 5.88 3.78
C LEU A 182 -13.92 7.03 4.44
N ILE A 183 -15.18 7.29 4.03
CA ILE A 183 -16.03 8.29 4.70
C ILE A 183 -16.29 7.89 6.15
N ILE A 184 -16.72 6.64 6.40
CA ILE A 184 -16.98 6.14 7.75
C ILE A 184 -15.70 6.27 8.60
N LEU A 185 -14.56 5.90 8.05
CA LEU A 185 -13.28 6.00 8.73
C LEU A 185 -12.91 7.46 9.08
N ALA A 186 -13.13 8.39 8.15
CA ALA A 186 -12.90 9.82 8.38
C ALA A 186 -13.80 10.35 9.51
N VAL A 187 -15.08 10.00 9.50
CA VAL A 187 -16.04 10.42 10.54
C VAL A 187 -15.64 9.88 11.92
N ILE A 188 -15.28 8.59 12.01
CA ILE A 188 -14.87 7.96 13.27
C ILE A 188 -13.59 8.58 13.85
N LEU A 189 -12.63 8.94 12.98
CA LEU A 189 -11.33 9.45 13.40
C LEU A 189 -11.29 10.97 13.60
N PHE A 190 -12.26 11.71 13.06
CA PHE A 190 -12.29 13.16 13.16
C PHE A 190 -12.11 13.68 14.59
N PRO A 191 -12.84 13.19 15.61
CA PRO A 191 -12.71 13.68 16.97
C PRO A 191 -11.33 13.41 17.60
N LYS A 192 -10.63 12.35 17.14
CA LYS A 192 -9.35 11.90 17.71
C LYS A 192 -8.13 12.44 16.95
N SER A 193 -8.35 13.09 15.80
CA SER A 193 -7.25 13.50 14.90
C SER A 193 -6.59 14.80 15.30
N ASP A 194 -7.28 15.67 16.07
CA ASP A 194 -6.84 17.06 16.37
C ASP A 194 -6.32 17.81 15.14
N ILE A 195 -6.97 17.54 14.01
CA ILE A 195 -6.51 18.02 12.71
C ILE A 195 -6.63 19.52 12.54
N ILE A 196 -7.63 20.13 13.20
CA ILE A 196 -7.87 21.57 13.12
C ILE A 196 -6.69 22.33 13.73
N SER A 197 -6.15 21.85 14.86
CA SER A 197 -5.00 22.49 15.51
C SER A 197 -3.72 22.31 14.69
N LEU A 198 -3.55 21.14 14.04
CA LEU A 198 -2.43 20.91 13.14
C LEU A 198 -2.50 21.81 11.90
N ALA A 199 -3.67 21.92 11.28
CA ALA A 199 -3.87 22.78 10.09
C ALA A 199 -3.62 24.26 10.40
N LYS A 200 -3.96 24.74 11.60
CA LYS A 200 -3.64 26.10 12.04
C LYS A 200 -2.14 26.32 12.25
N ARG A 201 -1.41 25.30 12.78
CA ARG A 201 0.03 25.41 13.06
C ARG A 201 0.90 25.22 11.81
N LYS A 202 0.50 24.35 10.88
CA LYS A 202 1.28 23.96 9.71
C LYS A 202 0.41 23.90 8.44
N PRO A 203 -0.20 25.02 8.01
CA PRO A 203 -1.16 25.03 6.90
C PRO A 203 -0.55 24.58 5.58
N LYS A 204 0.69 24.97 5.30
CA LYS A 204 1.41 24.62 4.06
C LYS A 204 1.67 23.12 3.97
N GLU A 205 2.20 22.53 5.02
CA GLU A 205 2.51 21.10 5.08
C GLU A 205 1.23 20.26 4.96
N VAL A 206 0.18 20.69 5.65
CA VAL A 206 -1.14 20.04 5.60
C VAL A 206 -1.72 20.09 4.18
N SER A 207 -1.63 21.24 3.50
CA SER A 207 -2.11 21.39 2.12
C SER A 207 -1.33 20.50 1.15
N ILE A 208 0.00 20.40 1.29
CA ILE A 208 0.83 19.51 0.46
C ILE A 208 0.40 18.04 0.64
N VAL A 209 0.22 17.62 1.90
CA VAL A 209 -0.22 16.25 2.20
C VAL A 209 -1.61 15.97 1.64
N ALA A 210 -2.54 16.93 1.74
CA ALA A 210 -3.89 16.79 1.19
C ALA A 210 -3.88 16.68 -0.33
N LEU A 211 -3.18 17.58 -1.03
CA LEU A 211 -3.12 17.58 -2.50
C LEU A 211 -2.47 16.32 -3.07
N ALA A 212 -1.47 15.76 -2.37
CA ALA A 212 -0.86 14.50 -2.78
C ALA A 212 -1.81 13.27 -2.63
N LYS A 213 -3.03 13.46 -2.11
CA LYS A 213 -4.07 12.42 -2.15
C LYS A 213 -4.81 12.36 -3.48
N ILE A 214 -4.65 13.34 -4.37
CA ILE A 214 -5.16 13.25 -5.75
C ILE A 214 -4.52 12.05 -6.49
N PRO A 215 -3.19 11.92 -6.58
CA PRO A 215 -2.57 10.69 -7.10
C PRO A 215 -2.99 9.42 -6.36
N ASN A 216 -3.19 9.50 -5.04
CA ASN A 216 -3.63 8.33 -4.26
C ASN A 216 -5.02 7.82 -4.71
N VAL A 217 -5.98 8.72 -4.95
CA VAL A 217 -7.31 8.36 -5.45
C VAL A 217 -7.22 7.69 -6.82
N LEU A 218 -6.47 8.29 -7.74
CA LEU A 218 -6.25 7.70 -9.06
C LEU A 218 -5.58 6.32 -8.94
N GLY A 219 -4.58 6.21 -8.08
CA GLY A 219 -3.91 4.93 -7.80
C GLY A 219 -4.87 3.87 -7.29
N LEU A 220 -5.75 4.18 -6.33
CA LEU A 220 -6.71 3.23 -5.75
C LEU A 220 -7.75 2.75 -6.78
N ILE A 221 -8.30 3.65 -7.59
CA ILE A 221 -9.27 3.31 -8.63
C ILE A 221 -8.62 2.41 -9.69
N LEU A 222 -7.44 2.79 -10.15
CA LEU A 222 -6.70 2.01 -11.13
C LEU A 222 -6.24 0.65 -10.55
N GLU A 223 -5.86 0.58 -9.27
CA GLU A 223 -5.53 -0.67 -8.57
C GLU A 223 -6.75 -1.60 -8.53
N ASN A 224 -7.93 -1.10 -8.15
CA ASN A 224 -9.16 -1.89 -8.16
C ASN A 224 -9.47 -2.43 -9.57
N ALA A 225 -9.27 -1.63 -10.62
CA ALA A 225 -9.42 -2.08 -12.00
C ALA A 225 -8.38 -3.14 -12.40
N VAL A 226 -7.14 -3.06 -11.91
CA VAL A 226 -6.10 -4.07 -12.14
C VAL A 226 -6.46 -5.37 -11.41
N ILE A 227 -6.91 -5.29 -10.15
CA ILE A 227 -7.35 -6.45 -9.35
C ILE A 227 -8.54 -7.16 -10.02
N ALA A 228 -9.48 -6.39 -10.58
CA ALA A 228 -10.63 -6.94 -11.30
C ALA A 228 -10.21 -7.77 -12.53
N ILE A 229 -9.10 -7.39 -13.19
CA ILE A 229 -8.55 -8.16 -14.32
C ILE A 229 -7.78 -9.39 -13.81
N SER A 230 -6.90 -9.22 -12.84
CA SER A 230 -6.07 -10.28 -12.28
C SER A 230 -5.36 -9.85 -11.00
N LEU A 231 -5.51 -10.65 -9.94
CA LEU A 231 -4.76 -10.45 -8.69
C LEU A 231 -3.25 -10.59 -8.91
N THR A 232 -2.85 -11.45 -9.85
CA THR A 232 -1.44 -11.61 -10.27
C THR A 232 -0.90 -10.32 -10.87
N ASN A 233 -1.68 -9.62 -11.70
CA ASN A 233 -1.25 -8.33 -12.26
C ASN A 233 -1.08 -7.26 -11.19
N ASP A 234 -1.95 -7.21 -10.17
CA ASP A 234 -1.80 -6.33 -9.01
C ASP A 234 -0.48 -6.59 -8.28
N SER A 235 -0.06 -7.84 -8.19
CA SER A 235 1.20 -8.21 -7.53
C SER A 235 2.46 -7.63 -8.20
N PHE A 236 2.41 -7.24 -9.49
CA PHE A 236 3.51 -6.52 -10.17
C PHE A 236 3.67 -5.07 -9.72
N ILE A 237 2.61 -4.44 -9.22
CA ILE A 237 2.60 -3.03 -8.85
C ILE A 237 3.64 -2.76 -7.76
N GLN A 238 3.69 -3.58 -6.72
CA GLN A 238 4.59 -3.35 -5.58
C GLN A 238 6.08 -3.44 -5.94
N PRO A 239 6.56 -4.45 -6.70
CA PRO A 239 7.93 -4.49 -7.22
C PRO A 239 8.29 -3.28 -8.08
N MET A 240 7.38 -2.86 -8.95
CA MET A 240 7.61 -1.68 -9.79
C MET A 240 7.72 -0.39 -8.97
N ILE A 241 6.87 -0.22 -7.94
CA ILE A 241 6.97 0.90 -7.00
C ILE A 241 8.31 0.86 -6.27
N LEU A 242 8.73 -0.32 -5.79
CA LEU A 242 10.01 -0.50 -5.09
C LEU A 242 11.18 -0.04 -5.96
N ILE A 243 11.23 -0.49 -7.21
CA ILE A 243 12.29 -0.10 -8.17
C ILE A 243 12.24 1.40 -8.45
N THR A 244 11.05 1.95 -8.64
CA THR A 244 10.88 3.39 -8.92
C THR A 244 11.34 4.23 -7.72
N ILE A 245 10.97 3.86 -6.50
CA ILE A 245 11.44 4.55 -5.28
C ILE A 245 12.96 4.37 -5.10
N LEU A 246 13.51 3.20 -5.43
CA LEU A 246 14.96 2.97 -5.38
C LEU A 246 15.69 3.94 -6.33
N ILE A 247 15.23 4.04 -7.58
CA ILE A 247 15.82 4.94 -8.58
C ILE A 247 15.74 6.39 -8.09
N ILE A 248 14.55 6.84 -7.63
CA ILE A 248 14.38 8.20 -7.10
C ILE A 248 15.26 8.42 -5.86
N GLY A 249 15.33 7.44 -4.96
CA GLY A 249 16.13 7.48 -3.74
C GLY A 249 17.63 7.61 -4.01
N MET A 250 18.12 7.11 -5.16
CA MET A 250 19.51 7.30 -5.56
C MET A 250 19.87 8.77 -5.83
N PHE A 251 18.87 9.58 -6.24
CA PHE A 251 19.05 11.02 -6.48
C PHE A 251 18.76 11.87 -5.25
N GLN A 252 18.08 11.33 -4.23
CA GLN A 252 17.75 12.04 -3.00
C GLN A 252 18.79 11.77 -1.90
N LYS A 253 19.42 12.84 -1.39
CA LYS A 253 20.46 12.71 -0.33
C LYS A 253 19.95 12.10 0.99
N THR A 254 18.68 12.30 1.31
CA THR A 254 18.05 11.86 2.57
C THR A 254 17.61 10.41 2.60
N GLU A 255 17.22 9.86 1.45
CA GLU A 255 16.67 8.49 1.31
C GLU A 255 17.62 7.56 0.54
N ARG A 256 18.84 8.03 0.20
CA ARG A 256 19.79 7.27 -0.63
C ARG A 256 20.24 5.99 0.09
N PRO A 257 19.88 4.81 -0.42
CA PRO A 257 20.40 3.56 0.11
C PRO A 257 21.90 3.46 -0.21
N THR A 258 22.73 2.97 0.72
CA THR A 258 24.18 2.87 0.55
C THR A 258 24.70 1.55 1.08
N GLY A 259 25.83 1.09 0.54
CA GLY A 259 26.51 -0.11 1.01
C GLY A 259 25.63 -1.36 0.92
N TRP A 260 25.62 -2.14 1.98
CA TRP A 260 24.87 -3.39 2.06
C TRP A 260 23.33 -3.21 1.96
N ASN A 261 22.81 -2.05 2.37
CA ASN A 261 21.39 -1.75 2.20
C ASN A 261 21.03 -1.64 0.71
N LEU A 262 21.87 -0.97 -0.10
CA LEU A 262 21.67 -0.92 -1.55
C LEU A 262 21.78 -2.33 -2.18
N ALA A 263 22.77 -3.13 -1.78
CA ALA A 263 22.93 -4.49 -2.28
C ALA A 263 21.72 -5.37 -1.91
N GLY A 264 21.27 -5.33 -0.67
CA GLY A 264 20.06 -6.03 -0.22
C GLY A 264 18.81 -5.61 -0.97
N SER A 265 18.70 -4.31 -1.28
CA SER A 265 17.59 -3.75 -2.06
C SER A 265 17.56 -4.25 -3.49
N ILE A 266 18.72 -4.32 -4.15
CA ILE A 266 18.86 -4.85 -5.51
C ILE A 266 18.52 -6.35 -5.51
N ILE A 267 19.05 -7.13 -4.56
CA ILE A 267 18.77 -8.56 -4.44
C ILE A 267 17.26 -8.78 -4.21
N CYS A 268 16.64 -8.00 -3.34
CA CYS A 268 15.21 -8.06 -3.12
C CYS A 268 14.42 -7.76 -4.41
N ALA A 269 14.78 -6.70 -5.14
CA ALA A 269 14.15 -6.35 -6.41
C ALA A 269 14.32 -7.44 -7.47
N VAL A 270 15.52 -8.03 -7.59
CA VAL A 270 15.78 -9.15 -8.52
C VAL A 270 14.93 -10.38 -8.15
N GLY A 271 14.84 -10.74 -6.87
CA GLY A 271 14.00 -11.84 -6.43
C GLY A 271 12.51 -11.61 -6.73
N ILE A 272 12.00 -10.41 -6.48
CA ILE A 272 10.62 -10.02 -6.77
C ILE A 272 10.33 -10.06 -8.27
N LEU A 273 11.20 -9.47 -9.10
CA LEU A 273 11.06 -9.50 -10.56
C LEU A 273 11.18 -10.92 -11.11
N GLY A 274 12.19 -11.68 -10.65
CA GLY A 274 12.38 -13.07 -11.05
C GLY A 274 11.15 -13.92 -10.76
N PHE A 275 10.50 -13.73 -9.60
CA PHE A 275 9.25 -14.40 -9.26
C PHE A 275 8.14 -14.12 -10.27
N GLN A 276 8.02 -12.86 -10.71
CA GLN A 276 7.01 -12.46 -11.68
C GLN A 276 7.28 -13.06 -13.07
N PHE A 277 8.52 -12.96 -13.54
CA PHE A 277 8.90 -13.52 -14.85
C PHE A 277 8.82 -15.05 -14.88
N ALA A 278 9.08 -15.73 -13.77
CA ALA A 278 8.90 -17.17 -13.65
C ALA A 278 7.45 -17.66 -13.79
N GLY A 279 6.48 -16.74 -13.77
CA GLY A 279 5.08 -17.04 -14.07
C GLY A 279 4.68 -16.88 -15.54
N LEU A 280 5.60 -16.36 -16.36
CA LEU A 280 5.37 -16.15 -17.81
C LEU A 280 5.99 -17.27 -18.66
N VAL A 281 6.82 -18.11 -18.06
CA VAL A 281 7.44 -19.31 -18.62
C VAL A 281 6.74 -20.55 -18.10
#